data_cfa355124e885e58923cbdb8223fff3b
#
_entry.id   cfa355124e885e58923cbdb8223fff3b
#
_cell.length_a   1.000
_cell.length_b   1.000
_cell.length_c   1.000
_cell.angle_alpha   90.00
_cell.angle_beta   90.00
_cell.angle_gamma   90.00
#
_symmetry.space_group_name_H-M   'P 1'
#
loop_
_entity.id
_entity.type
_entity.pdbx_description
1 polymer ?
#
loop_
_entity_poly.entity_id
_entity_poly.type
_entity_poly.pdbx_seq_one_letter_code
_entity_poly.pdbx_strand_id
1 'polypeptide(L)'
;TLLASSAASDVYKRQIVDRYSTFINPEVPIPFRIEELTSIRDDMVITSPTVDVILPQFMEFCKDCIMVAHNADFDMSFIKRNCALLGMECNPTIVDTVALARVLLPQLNRFKLDTVAKALNISLDHHHRAVDDAACTAEIFVKFIEKLKDRGISGLDEVNALAKSSVEMIRKMPTYHAIILATCDQGRTNLYRLISLSHIKYYNKRPRIPKSEFNKYRDGLLICLLYTSDA
;
A
#
# COMPACT_ATOMS: atom_id res chain seq x y z
N THR A 1 -10.70 -13.26 -5.55
CA THR A 1 -11.96 -12.54 -5.83
C THR A 1 -11.63 -11.07 -5.87
N LEU A 2 -11.59 -10.48 -7.06
CA LEU A 2 -11.43 -9.04 -7.20
C LEU A 2 -12.81 -8.39 -7.14
N LEU A 3 -13.09 -7.68 -6.06
CA LEU A 3 -14.17 -6.72 -6.04
C LEU A 3 -13.56 -5.39 -6.51
N ALA A 4 -13.95 -4.90 -7.68
CA ALA A 4 -13.54 -3.57 -8.13
C ALA A 4 -14.45 -2.55 -7.48
N SER A 5 -13.93 -1.82 -6.51
CA SER A 5 -14.63 -0.71 -5.87
C SER A 5 -13.68 0.48 -5.75
N SER A 6 -14.15 1.63 -6.18
CA SER A 6 -13.42 2.88 -6.08
C SER A 6 -14.38 4.04 -5.87
N ALA A 7 -13.91 5.08 -5.19
CA ALA A 7 -14.61 6.34 -5.06
C ALA A 7 -13.72 7.44 -5.64
N ALA A 8 -14.24 8.19 -6.63
CA ALA A 8 -13.59 9.40 -7.12
C ALA A 8 -13.94 10.55 -6.19
N SER A 9 -12.94 11.24 -5.65
CA SER A 9 -13.15 12.39 -4.77
C SER A 9 -12.60 13.68 -5.37
N ASP A 10 -13.39 14.73 -5.29
CA ASP A 10 -12.94 16.09 -5.59
C ASP A 10 -12.32 16.69 -4.32
N VAL A 11 -11.00 16.82 -4.36
CA VAL A 11 -10.21 17.33 -3.24
C VAL A 11 -10.55 18.78 -2.91
N TYR A 12 -10.94 19.57 -3.90
CA TYR A 12 -11.35 20.96 -3.69
C TYR A 12 -12.71 21.06 -3.01
N LYS A 13 -13.66 20.24 -3.43
CA LYS A 13 -15.02 20.19 -2.87
C LYS A 13 -15.10 19.33 -1.60
N ARG A 14 -14.07 18.54 -1.30
CA ARG A 14 -14.02 17.63 -0.14
C ARG A 14 -15.16 16.61 -0.12
N GLN A 15 -15.56 16.13 -1.28
CA GLN A 15 -16.69 15.20 -1.42
C GLN A 15 -16.38 14.11 -2.44
N ILE A 16 -17.04 12.98 -2.26
CA ILE A 16 -17.04 11.91 -3.26
C ILE A 16 -17.96 12.36 -4.39
N VAL A 17 -17.45 12.44 -5.62
CA VAL A 17 -18.17 12.90 -6.80
C VAL A 17 -18.69 11.76 -7.64
N ASP A 18 -18.05 10.59 -7.58
CA ASP A 18 -18.45 9.40 -8.34
C ASP A 18 -18.04 8.13 -7.62
N ARG A 19 -18.68 7.01 -7.97
CA ARG A 19 -18.40 5.69 -7.40
C ARG A 19 -18.47 4.63 -8.48
N TYR A 20 -17.49 3.75 -8.49
CA TYR A 20 -17.44 2.56 -9.32
C TYR A 20 -17.43 1.33 -8.42
N SER A 21 -18.37 0.43 -8.61
CA SER A 21 -18.43 -0.83 -7.88
C SER A 21 -19.08 -1.91 -8.72
N THR A 22 -18.41 -3.06 -8.83
CA THR A 22 -18.91 -4.22 -9.55
C THR A 22 -18.34 -5.51 -8.98
N PHE A 23 -19.10 -6.59 -9.07
CA PHE A 23 -18.59 -7.93 -8.85
C PHE A 23 -17.81 -8.42 -10.08
N ILE A 24 -16.82 -9.27 -9.83
CA ILE A 24 -16.02 -9.93 -10.87
C ILE A 24 -16.17 -11.44 -10.68
N ASN A 25 -16.52 -12.14 -11.75
CA ASN A 25 -16.49 -13.59 -11.76
C ASN A 25 -15.04 -14.08 -11.76
N PRO A 26 -14.59 -14.78 -10.71
CA PRO A 26 -13.20 -15.26 -10.63
C PRO A 26 -12.95 -16.51 -11.49
N GLU A 27 -14.00 -17.09 -12.12
CA GLU A 27 -13.97 -18.34 -12.91
C GLU A 27 -13.48 -19.58 -12.12
N VAL A 28 -13.30 -19.42 -10.82
CA VAL A 28 -12.92 -20.48 -9.88
C VAL A 28 -13.76 -20.33 -8.60
N PRO A 29 -14.05 -21.44 -7.88
CA PRO A 29 -14.78 -21.36 -6.62
C PRO A 29 -14.08 -20.45 -5.60
N ILE A 30 -14.87 -19.66 -4.88
CA ILE A 30 -14.37 -18.79 -3.82
C ILE A 30 -14.00 -19.65 -2.61
N PRO A 31 -12.75 -19.62 -2.12
CA PRO A 31 -12.38 -20.36 -0.92
C PRO A 31 -13.20 -19.91 0.29
N PHE A 32 -13.64 -20.84 1.12
CA PHE A 32 -14.46 -20.58 2.31
C PHE A 32 -13.91 -19.45 3.20
N ARG A 33 -12.59 -19.42 3.40
CA ARG A 33 -11.93 -18.35 4.18
C ARG A 33 -12.14 -16.95 3.58
N ILE A 34 -12.21 -16.86 2.25
CA ILE A 34 -12.47 -15.58 1.56
C ILE A 34 -13.94 -15.21 1.66
N GLU A 35 -14.84 -16.19 1.57
CA GLU A 35 -16.26 -15.98 1.80
C GLU A 35 -16.54 -15.46 3.22
N GLU A 36 -15.94 -16.07 4.25
CA GLU A 36 -16.04 -15.58 5.63
C GLU A 36 -15.53 -14.14 5.79
N LEU A 37 -14.43 -13.80 5.13
CA LEU A 37 -13.80 -12.47 5.25
C LEU A 37 -14.58 -11.39 4.52
N THR A 38 -15.09 -11.68 3.33
CA THR A 38 -15.67 -10.68 2.41
C THR A 38 -17.19 -10.75 2.35
N SER A 39 -17.79 -11.82 2.86
CA SER A 39 -19.21 -12.16 2.69
C SER A 39 -19.64 -12.29 1.22
N ILE A 40 -18.69 -12.49 0.30
CA ILE A 40 -18.96 -12.68 -1.13
C ILE A 40 -18.99 -14.19 -1.40
N ARG A 41 -20.10 -14.68 -1.94
CA ARG A 41 -20.33 -16.07 -2.28
C ARG A 41 -20.31 -16.30 -3.78
N ASP A 42 -20.14 -17.56 -4.19
CA ASP A 42 -20.12 -17.95 -5.60
C ASP A 42 -21.41 -17.56 -6.33
N ASP A 43 -22.57 -17.70 -5.68
CA ASP A 43 -23.87 -17.36 -6.26
C ASP A 43 -24.00 -15.86 -6.59
N MET A 44 -23.26 -15.00 -5.91
CA MET A 44 -23.26 -13.54 -6.14
C MET A 44 -22.40 -13.11 -7.34
N VAL A 45 -21.43 -13.93 -7.72
CA VAL A 45 -20.42 -13.54 -8.73
C VAL A 45 -20.46 -14.35 -10.01
N ILE A 46 -21.15 -15.51 -10.03
CA ILE A 46 -21.15 -16.44 -11.15
C ILE A 46 -21.71 -15.83 -12.45
N THR A 47 -22.64 -14.90 -12.35
CA THR A 47 -23.22 -14.17 -13.50
C THR A 47 -22.53 -12.84 -13.79
N SER A 48 -21.54 -12.48 -13.01
CA SER A 48 -20.81 -11.21 -13.18
C SER A 48 -19.80 -11.31 -14.33
N PRO A 49 -19.43 -10.17 -14.94
CA PRO A 49 -18.35 -10.16 -15.92
C PRO A 49 -17.02 -10.62 -15.35
N THR A 50 -16.14 -11.10 -16.21
CA THR A 50 -14.78 -11.51 -15.87
C THR A 50 -13.83 -10.31 -15.79
N VAL A 51 -12.61 -10.53 -15.29
CA VAL A 51 -11.63 -9.48 -15.06
C VAL A 51 -11.18 -8.78 -16.36
N ASP A 52 -11.15 -9.49 -17.47
CA ASP A 52 -10.80 -8.95 -18.80
C ASP A 52 -11.82 -7.93 -19.31
N VAL A 53 -13.09 -8.03 -18.91
CA VAL A 53 -14.14 -7.06 -19.21
C VAL A 53 -14.10 -5.86 -18.26
N ILE A 54 -13.94 -6.13 -16.97
CA ILE A 54 -14.05 -5.10 -15.92
C ILE A 54 -12.79 -4.25 -15.78
N LEU A 55 -11.60 -4.85 -15.90
CA LEU A 55 -10.36 -4.12 -15.67
C LEU A 55 -10.15 -2.94 -16.65
N PRO A 56 -10.42 -3.07 -17.96
CA PRO A 56 -10.36 -1.92 -18.87
C PRO A 56 -11.32 -0.78 -18.46
N GLN A 57 -12.54 -1.11 -18.05
CA GLN A 57 -13.53 -0.13 -17.60
C GLN A 57 -13.07 0.58 -16.31
N PHE A 58 -12.52 -0.19 -15.37
CA PHE A 58 -11.95 0.36 -14.14
C PHE A 58 -10.76 1.28 -14.41
N MET A 59 -9.86 0.90 -15.33
CA MET A 59 -8.71 1.73 -15.71
C MET A 59 -9.15 3.01 -16.42
N GLU A 60 -10.20 2.97 -17.23
CA GLU A 60 -10.77 4.19 -17.85
C GLU A 60 -11.44 5.09 -16.80
N PHE A 61 -12.14 4.52 -15.80
CA PHE A 61 -12.67 5.27 -14.66
C PHE A 61 -11.56 5.98 -13.85
N CYS A 62 -10.40 5.34 -13.73
CA CYS A 62 -9.25 5.90 -13.01
C CYS A 62 -8.34 6.79 -13.87
N LYS A 63 -8.68 7.00 -15.15
CA LYS A 63 -7.87 7.78 -16.07
C LYS A 63 -7.68 9.20 -15.60
N ASP A 64 -6.44 9.69 -15.75
CA ASP A 64 -6.03 11.03 -15.34
C ASP A 64 -6.22 11.32 -13.82
N CYS A 65 -6.44 10.26 -13.03
CA CYS A 65 -6.59 10.34 -11.58
C CYS A 65 -5.35 9.85 -10.85
N ILE A 66 -5.14 10.35 -9.62
CA ILE A 66 -4.20 9.78 -8.67
C ILE A 66 -4.93 8.63 -7.95
N MET A 67 -4.39 7.43 -8.03
CA MET A 67 -4.93 6.29 -7.29
C MET A 67 -4.48 6.35 -5.82
N VAL A 68 -5.43 6.37 -4.92
CA VAL A 68 -5.19 6.41 -3.48
C VAL A 68 -5.69 5.12 -2.85
N ALA A 69 -4.84 4.42 -2.13
CA ALA A 69 -5.23 3.19 -1.45
C ALA A 69 -4.63 3.09 -0.04
N HIS A 70 -5.21 2.24 0.80
CA HIS A 70 -4.72 1.97 2.14
C HIS A 70 -3.91 0.66 2.15
N ASN A 71 -2.57 0.74 2.14
CA ASN A 71 -1.62 -0.33 1.84
C ASN A 71 -1.60 -0.66 0.33
N ALA A 72 -1.37 0.38 -0.45
CA ALA A 72 -1.50 0.40 -1.92
C ALA A 72 -0.75 -0.71 -2.65
N ASP A 73 0.39 -1.18 -2.15
CA ASP A 73 1.17 -2.26 -2.76
C ASP A 73 0.34 -3.55 -2.91
N PHE A 74 -0.57 -3.80 -1.97
CA PHE A 74 -1.44 -4.98 -2.02
C PHE A 74 -2.40 -4.91 -3.19
N ASP A 75 -3.19 -3.85 -3.29
CA ASP A 75 -4.19 -3.67 -4.35
C ASP A 75 -3.53 -3.56 -5.72
N MET A 76 -2.45 -2.78 -5.80
CA MET A 76 -1.71 -2.58 -7.03
C MET A 76 -1.02 -3.85 -7.55
N SER A 77 -0.68 -4.80 -6.68
CA SER A 77 -0.12 -6.08 -7.10
C SER A 77 -1.11 -6.87 -7.97
N PHE A 78 -2.38 -6.87 -7.62
CA PHE A 78 -3.44 -7.51 -8.40
C PHE A 78 -3.74 -6.78 -9.71
N ILE A 79 -3.87 -5.45 -9.66
CA ILE A 79 -4.14 -4.63 -10.84
C ILE A 79 -3.02 -4.79 -11.86
N LYS A 80 -1.76 -4.60 -11.46
CA LYS A 80 -0.60 -4.73 -12.35
C LYS A 80 -0.46 -6.12 -12.95
N ARG A 81 -0.70 -7.18 -12.15
CA ARG A 81 -0.66 -8.55 -12.63
C ARG A 81 -1.70 -8.79 -13.73
N ASN A 82 -2.94 -8.37 -13.50
CA ASN A 82 -4.02 -8.58 -14.47
C ASN A 82 -3.84 -7.69 -15.71
N CYS A 83 -3.39 -6.44 -15.58
CA CYS A 83 -3.01 -5.61 -16.71
C CYS A 83 -1.94 -6.29 -17.58
N ALA A 84 -0.90 -6.85 -16.94
CA ALA A 84 0.16 -7.58 -17.66
C ALA A 84 -0.37 -8.80 -18.41
N LEU A 85 -1.30 -9.57 -17.81
CA LEU A 85 -1.95 -10.72 -18.46
C LEU A 85 -2.80 -10.32 -19.66
N LEU A 86 -3.42 -9.14 -19.62
CA LEU A 86 -4.23 -8.59 -20.71
C LEU A 86 -3.43 -7.74 -21.72
N GLY A 87 -2.11 -7.63 -21.55
CA GLY A 87 -1.27 -6.79 -22.41
C GLY A 87 -1.55 -5.30 -22.30
N MET A 88 -2.15 -4.86 -21.18
CA MET A 88 -2.47 -3.46 -20.90
C MET A 88 -1.31 -2.75 -20.20
N GLU A 89 -1.05 -1.51 -20.57
CA GLU A 89 -0.13 -0.63 -19.85
C GLU A 89 -0.77 -0.18 -18.53
N CYS A 90 -0.03 -0.31 -17.42
CA CYS A 90 -0.50 0.05 -16.08
C CYS A 90 0.59 0.80 -15.31
N ASN A 91 0.55 2.12 -15.40
CA ASN A 91 1.54 2.98 -14.75
C ASN A 91 0.90 4.18 -14.01
N PRO A 92 -0.09 3.94 -13.13
CA PRO A 92 -0.77 5.02 -12.42
C PRO A 92 0.13 5.69 -11.39
N THR A 93 -0.14 6.98 -11.13
CA THR A 93 0.38 7.68 -9.96
C THR A 93 -0.35 7.18 -8.72
N ILE A 94 0.39 6.72 -7.71
CA ILE A 94 -0.17 6.05 -6.53
C ILE A 94 0.22 6.81 -5.26
N VAL A 95 -0.74 6.97 -4.36
CA VAL A 95 -0.53 7.46 -3.00
C VAL A 95 -1.00 6.41 -2.00
N ASP A 96 -0.13 6.04 -1.06
CA ASP A 96 -0.44 5.11 0.02
C ASP A 96 -0.79 5.87 1.31
N THR A 97 -2.03 5.75 1.75
CA THR A 97 -2.49 6.40 2.99
C THR A 97 -1.87 5.81 4.25
N VAL A 98 -1.37 4.57 4.25
CA VAL A 98 -0.58 4.00 5.37
C VAL A 98 0.75 4.72 5.49
N ALA A 99 1.42 5.00 4.36
CA ALA A 99 2.68 5.75 4.37
C ALA A 99 2.47 7.17 4.90
N LEU A 100 1.40 7.85 4.46
CA LEU A 100 1.02 9.17 4.96
C LEU A 100 0.65 9.14 6.45
N ALA A 101 -0.14 8.16 6.88
CA ALA A 101 -0.55 8.01 8.28
C ALA A 101 0.65 7.90 9.23
N ARG A 102 1.70 7.18 8.82
CA ARG A 102 2.94 7.06 9.62
C ARG A 102 3.63 8.40 9.88
N VAL A 103 3.51 9.33 8.95
CA VAL A 103 4.12 10.68 9.03
C VAL A 103 3.19 11.67 9.74
N LEU A 104 1.90 11.63 9.40
CA LEU A 104 0.92 12.61 9.87
C LEU A 104 0.31 12.26 11.22
N LEU A 105 0.33 10.98 11.62
CA LEU A 105 -0.19 10.46 12.88
C LEU A 105 0.86 9.63 13.64
N PRO A 106 2.01 10.22 14.01
CA PRO A 106 3.13 9.50 14.61
C PRO A 106 2.80 8.88 15.98
N GLN A 107 1.73 9.33 16.64
CA GLN A 107 1.23 8.81 17.90
C GLN A 107 0.60 7.41 17.76
N LEU A 108 0.23 6.98 16.55
CA LEU A 108 -0.38 5.68 16.36
C LEU A 108 0.67 4.57 16.34
N ASN A 109 0.35 3.45 16.98
CA ASN A 109 1.18 2.23 16.96
C ASN A 109 0.76 1.24 15.86
N ARG A 110 -0.45 1.37 15.33
CA ARG A 110 -1.02 0.54 14.26
C ARG A 110 -1.68 1.43 13.23
N PHE A 111 -1.59 1.03 11.97
CA PHE A 111 -2.07 1.82 10.84
C PHE A 111 -3.07 1.01 9.99
N LYS A 112 -3.95 0.24 10.64
CA LYS A 112 -5.10 -0.37 9.98
C LYS A 112 -6.11 0.72 9.63
N LEU A 113 -6.94 0.49 8.61
CA LEU A 113 -7.92 1.46 8.11
C LEU A 113 -8.82 1.97 9.24
N ASP A 114 -9.38 1.05 10.03
CA ASP A 114 -10.21 1.33 11.22
C ASP A 114 -9.52 2.23 12.25
N THR A 115 -8.25 1.94 12.51
CA THR A 115 -7.45 2.68 13.50
C THR A 115 -7.18 4.11 13.04
N VAL A 116 -6.86 4.28 11.75
CA VAL A 116 -6.60 5.58 11.15
C VAL A 116 -7.89 6.39 11.03
N ALA A 117 -9.00 5.79 10.59
CA ALA A 117 -10.30 6.42 10.52
C ALA A 117 -10.74 6.94 11.89
N LYS A 118 -10.66 6.10 12.92
CA LYS A 118 -10.99 6.48 14.31
C LYS A 118 -10.14 7.65 14.82
N ALA A 119 -8.85 7.66 14.52
CA ALA A 119 -7.94 8.75 14.91
C ALA A 119 -8.25 10.07 14.20
N LEU A 120 -8.94 10.03 13.07
CA LEU A 120 -9.37 11.19 12.30
C LEU A 120 -10.86 11.55 12.52
N ASN A 121 -11.55 10.86 13.43
CA ASN A 121 -12.99 10.98 13.69
C ASN A 121 -13.84 10.73 12.43
N ILE A 122 -13.46 9.73 11.63
CA ILE A 122 -14.21 9.27 10.47
C ILE A 122 -15.04 8.07 10.90
N SER A 123 -16.34 8.09 10.59
CA SER A 123 -17.25 6.97 10.86
C SER A 123 -17.02 5.84 9.88
N LEU A 124 -17.04 4.61 10.40
CA LEU A 124 -16.96 3.37 9.64
C LEU A 124 -18.17 2.53 10.02
N ASP A 125 -19.29 2.73 9.32
CA ASP A 125 -20.56 2.10 9.68
C ASP A 125 -20.64 0.63 9.25
N HIS A 126 -19.88 0.23 8.24
CA HIS A 126 -19.85 -1.15 7.73
C HIS A 126 -18.44 -1.60 7.36
N HIS A 127 -17.76 -2.29 8.26
CA HIS A 127 -16.46 -2.91 7.98
C HIS A 127 -16.57 -4.04 6.94
N HIS A 128 -15.54 -4.13 6.07
CA HIS A 128 -15.33 -5.21 5.09
C HIS A 128 -16.21 -5.18 3.83
N ARG A 129 -16.84 -4.06 3.53
CA ARG A 129 -17.35 -3.80 2.17
C ARG A 129 -16.36 -2.92 1.43
N ALA A 130 -15.85 -3.37 0.29
CA ALA A 130 -14.83 -2.65 -0.47
C ALA A 130 -15.26 -1.22 -0.85
N VAL A 131 -16.57 -0.98 -1.04
CA VAL A 131 -17.12 0.37 -1.30
C VAL A 131 -16.96 1.28 -0.09
N ASP A 132 -17.27 0.76 1.11
CA ASP A 132 -17.20 1.52 2.36
C ASP A 132 -15.74 1.76 2.75
N ASP A 133 -14.86 0.77 2.53
CA ASP A 133 -13.42 0.91 2.71
C ASP A 133 -12.82 1.94 1.75
N ALA A 134 -13.26 1.96 0.47
CA ALA A 134 -12.84 2.95 -0.51
C ALA A 134 -13.32 4.36 -0.14
N ALA A 135 -14.57 4.51 0.29
CA ALA A 135 -15.12 5.78 0.75
C ALA A 135 -14.37 6.30 1.98
N CYS A 136 -14.14 5.43 2.98
CA CYS A 136 -13.34 5.75 4.16
C CYS A 136 -11.91 6.17 3.80
N THR A 137 -11.27 5.46 2.85
CA THR A 137 -9.93 5.81 2.37
C THR A 137 -9.91 7.19 1.71
N ALA A 138 -10.95 7.53 0.94
CA ALA A 138 -11.10 8.85 0.33
C ALA A 138 -11.24 9.95 1.40
N GLU A 139 -12.05 9.74 2.43
CA GLU A 139 -12.21 10.69 3.54
C GLU A 139 -10.91 10.85 4.34
N ILE A 140 -10.19 9.76 4.63
CA ILE A 140 -8.87 9.78 5.27
C ILE A 140 -7.91 10.65 4.43
N PHE A 141 -7.90 10.45 3.12
CA PHE A 141 -7.02 11.19 2.23
C PHE A 141 -7.35 12.69 2.21
N VAL A 142 -8.63 13.07 2.18
CA VAL A 142 -9.06 14.46 2.30
C VAL A 142 -8.54 15.10 3.61
N LYS A 143 -8.68 14.39 4.75
CA LYS A 143 -8.14 14.85 6.04
C LYS A 143 -6.59 14.95 6.04
N PHE A 144 -5.92 14.06 5.32
CA PHE A 144 -4.47 14.14 5.18
C PHE A 144 -4.04 15.34 4.34
N ILE A 145 -4.77 15.69 3.29
CA ILE A 145 -4.50 16.89 2.50
C ILE A 145 -4.63 18.16 3.36
N GLU A 146 -5.63 18.24 4.24
CA GLU A 146 -5.75 19.35 5.19
C GLU A 146 -4.47 19.45 6.06
N LYS A 147 -4.07 18.34 6.68
CA LYS A 147 -2.85 18.28 7.52
C LYS A 147 -1.55 18.57 6.77
N LEU A 148 -1.48 18.23 5.49
CA LEU A 148 -0.33 18.54 4.63
C LEU A 148 -0.29 20.03 4.30
N LYS A 149 -1.43 20.64 3.97
CA LYS A 149 -1.54 22.08 3.74
C LYS A 149 -1.15 22.89 4.97
N ASP A 150 -1.58 22.46 6.16
CA ASP A 150 -1.19 23.08 7.44
C ASP A 150 0.34 23.04 7.69
N ARG A 151 1.03 22.07 7.06
CA ARG A 151 2.49 21.96 7.09
C ARG A 151 3.21 22.67 5.93
N GLY A 152 2.45 23.38 5.09
CA GLY A 152 2.98 24.09 3.92
C GLY A 152 3.36 23.18 2.75
N ILE A 153 2.83 21.94 2.73
CA ILE A 153 3.10 20.96 1.69
C ILE A 153 1.96 20.97 0.69
N SER A 154 2.28 21.23 -0.57
CA SER A 154 1.28 21.37 -1.64
C SER A 154 1.51 20.46 -2.85
N GLY A 155 2.72 19.87 -2.98
CA GLY A 155 3.10 19.05 -4.11
C GLY A 155 3.25 17.56 -3.78
N LEU A 156 2.96 16.68 -4.74
CA LEU A 156 3.16 15.22 -4.61
C LEU A 156 4.63 14.85 -4.36
N ASP A 157 5.56 15.58 -4.95
CA ASP A 157 6.99 15.36 -4.74
C ASP A 157 7.42 15.65 -3.31
N GLU A 158 6.83 16.69 -2.69
CA GLU A 158 7.05 17.02 -1.27
C GLU A 158 6.44 15.95 -0.35
N VAL A 159 5.25 15.43 -0.70
CA VAL A 159 4.61 14.31 0.01
C VAL A 159 5.48 13.06 -0.06
N ASN A 160 6.01 12.74 -1.23
CA ASN A 160 6.91 11.61 -1.42
C ASN A 160 8.25 11.79 -0.66
N ALA A 161 8.77 13.02 -0.61
CA ALA A 161 9.97 13.35 0.16
C ALA A 161 9.75 13.16 1.66
N LEU A 162 8.59 13.59 2.19
CA LEU A 162 8.20 13.36 3.58
C LEU A 162 8.14 11.87 3.92
N ALA A 163 7.54 11.07 3.06
CA ALA A 163 7.42 9.63 3.25
C ALA A 163 8.77 8.91 3.24
N LYS A 164 9.77 9.44 2.52
CA LYS A 164 11.11 8.83 2.39
C LYS A 164 12.10 9.21 3.48
N SER A 165 11.88 10.26 4.27
CA SER A 165 12.97 10.97 4.96
C SER A 165 13.16 10.68 6.44
N SER A 166 12.26 10.06 7.17
CA SER A 166 12.45 9.95 8.61
C SER A 166 12.98 8.58 9.03
N VAL A 167 14.09 8.59 9.75
CA VAL A 167 14.67 7.40 10.41
C VAL A 167 13.63 6.72 11.31
N GLU A 168 12.78 7.49 11.98
CA GLU A 168 11.71 6.97 12.82
C GLU A 168 10.66 6.20 12.03
N MET A 169 10.35 6.65 10.83
CA MET A 169 9.44 5.95 9.94
C MET A 169 10.03 4.60 9.49
N ILE A 170 11.29 4.60 9.06
CA ILE A 170 12.01 3.37 8.70
C ILE A 170 12.03 2.38 9.87
N ARG A 171 12.20 2.87 11.10
CA ARG A 171 12.14 2.04 12.32
C ARG A 171 10.78 1.39 12.56
N LYS A 172 9.68 1.97 12.08
CA LYS A 172 8.31 1.47 12.23
C LYS A 172 7.81 0.63 11.04
N MET A 173 8.55 0.58 9.92
CA MET A 173 8.16 -0.18 8.73
C MET A 173 8.16 -1.70 8.97
N PRO A 174 7.39 -2.49 8.21
CA PRO A 174 7.53 -3.93 8.19
C PRO A 174 8.96 -4.35 7.84
N THR A 175 9.41 -5.49 8.37
CA THR A 175 10.74 -6.03 8.10
C THR A 175 10.65 -7.46 7.61
N TYR A 176 11.53 -7.80 6.68
CA TYR A 176 11.69 -9.14 6.14
C TYR A 176 13.05 -9.68 6.57
N HIS A 177 13.16 -11.00 6.73
CA HIS A 177 14.43 -11.64 6.98
C HIS A 177 15.23 -11.73 5.68
N ALA A 178 16.52 -11.43 5.78
CA ALA A 178 17.46 -11.59 4.68
C ALA A 178 18.75 -12.20 5.20
N ILE A 179 19.33 -13.12 4.45
CA ILE A 179 20.68 -13.63 4.67
C ILE A 179 21.60 -12.86 3.74
N ILE A 180 22.66 -12.27 4.30
CA ILE A 180 23.65 -11.51 3.54
C ILE A 180 24.99 -12.19 3.72
N LEU A 181 25.64 -12.55 2.61
CA LEU A 181 26.94 -13.22 2.57
C LEU A 181 27.97 -12.26 1.94
N ALA A 182 29.13 -12.16 2.56
CA ALA A 182 30.28 -11.47 1.99
C ALA A 182 31.07 -12.42 1.09
N THR A 183 31.36 -12.00 -0.13
CA THR A 183 32.07 -12.80 -1.13
C THR A 183 33.54 -12.43 -1.27
N CYS A 184 33.95 -11.31 -0.68
CA CYS A 184 35.33 -10.78 -0.71
C CYS A 184 35.56 -9.84 0.48
N ASP A 185 36.79 -9.36 0.66
CA ASP A 185 37.17 -8.47 1.75
C ASP A 185 36.41 -7.13 1.71
N GLN A 186 36.15 -6.57 0.52
CA GLN A 186 35.30 -5.40 0.38
C GLN A 186 33.88 -5.68 0.87
N GLY A 187 33.31 -6.83 0.50
CA GLY A 187 32.00 -7.29 0.96
C GLY A 187 31.95 -7.43 2.48
N ARG A 188 33.01 -7.99 3.09
CA ARG A 188 33.12 -8.09 4.56
C ARG A 188 33.09 -6.73 5.23
N THR A 189 33.85 -5.75 4.71
CA THR A 189 33.84 -4.38 5.21
C THR A 189 32.46 -3.73 5.07
N ASN A 190 31.81 -3.91 3.92
CA ASN A 190 30.48 -3.39 3.66
C ASN A 190 29.42 -4.05 4.57
N LEU A 191 29.53 -5.34 4.83
CA LEU A 191 28.65 -6.07 5.76
C LEU A 191 28.75 -5.50 7.18
N TYR A 192 29.96 -5.25 7.68
CA TYR A 192 30.15 -4.63 9.01
C TYR A 192 29.55 -3.23 9.08
N ARG A 193 29.67 -2.43 8.03
CA ARG A 193 29.03 -1.10 7.94
C ARG A 193 27.51 -1.20 8.02
N LEU A 194 26.91 -2.11 7.27
CA LEU A 194 25.47 -2.36 7.28
C LEU A 194 24.98 -2.83 8.64
N ILE A 195 25.71 -3.75 9.30
CA ILE A 195 25.40 -4.23 10.64
C ILE A 195 25.47 -3.07 11.64
N SER A 196 26.51 -2.26 11.59
CA SER A 196 26.64 -1.08 12.47
C SER A 196 25.49 -0.11 12.28
N LEU A 197 25.16 0.25 11.03
CA LEU A 197 24.02 1.14 10.72
C LEU A 197 22.69 0.55 11.22
N SER A 198 22.49 -0.76 11.07
CA SER A 198 21.27 -1.44 11.49
C SER A 198 21.02 -1.36 13.00
N HIS A 199 22.09 -1.36 13.80
CA HIS A 199 22.02 -1.30 15.25
C HIS A 199 22.03 0.14 15.77
N ILE A 200 22.86 1.00 15.23
CA ILE A 200 23.02 2.38 15.72
C ILE A 200 21.89 3.27 15.25
N LYS A 201 21.55 3.22 13.96
CA LYS A 201 20.63 4.18 13.34
C LYS A 201 19.22 3.64 13.17
N TYR A 202 19.06 2.36 12.81
CA TYR A 202 17.78 1.82 12.38
C TYR A 202 17.19 0.75 13.30
N TYR A 203 17.72 0.56 14.49
CA TYR A 203 17.25 -0.43 15.45
C TYR A 203 15.86 -0.07 16.01
N ASN A 204 14.94 -1.04 15.94
CA ASN A 204 13.67 -1.02 16.69
C ASN A 204 13.21 -2.45 16.93
N LYS A 205 13.35 -2.94 18.16
CA LYS A 205 13.13 -4.33 18.60
C LYS A 205 14.03 -5.35 17.88
N ARG A 206 14.47 -5.07 16.67
CA ARG A 206 15.42 -5.85 15.86
C ARG A 206 16.21 -4.91 14.95
N PRO A 207 17.44 -5.30 14.53
CA PRO A 207 18.22 -4.51 13.58
C PRO A 207 17.51 -4.47 12.21
N ARG A 208 17.61 -3.34 11.51
CA ARG A 208 16.97 -3.09 10.22
C ARG A 208 17.95 -2.47 9.25
N ILE A 209 17.88 -2.87 8.00
CA ILE A 209 18.68 -2.30 6.92
C ILE A 209 17.73 -1.79 5.83
N PRO A 210 17.59 -0.47 5.65
CA PRO A 210 16.84 0.07 4.52
C PRO A 210 17.45 -0.34 3.19
N LYS A 211 16.62 -0.62 2.19
CA LYS A 211 17.11 -0.94 0.83
C LYS A 211 18.04 0.14 0.27
N SER A 212 17.77 1.41 0.58
CA SER A 212 18.62 2.54 0.17
C SER A 212 20.01 2.48 0.76
N GLU A 213 20.15 2.10 2.03
CA GLU A 213 21.49 1.91 2.65
C GLU A 213 22.16 0.63 2.14
N PHE A 214 21.41 -0.46 1.97
CA PHE A 214 21.93 -1.69 1.39
C PHE A 214 22.54 -1.44 -0.01
N ASN A 215 21.85 -0.67 -0.87
CA ASN A 215 22.32 -0.38 -2.22
C ASN A 215 23.65 0.41 -2.24
N LYS A 216 23.92 1.24 -1.24
CA LYS A 216 25.18 1.99 -1.12
C LYS A 216 26.38 1.09 -0.83
N TYR A 217 26.15 -0.02 -0.15
CA TYR A 217 27.19 -0.94 0.32
C TYR A 217 27.04 -2.35 -0.29
N ARG A 218 26.46 -2.43 -1.49
CA ARG A 218 26.10 -3.72 -2.12
C ARG A 218 27.31 -4.49 -2.64
N ASP A 219 28.40 -3.82 -2.96
CA ASP A 219 29.56 -4.43 -3.60
C ASP A 219 30.18 -5.51 -2.74
N GLY A 220 30.39 -6.70 -3.34
CA GLY A 220 30.91 -7.87 -2.68
C GLY A 220 29.93 -8.57 -1.73
N LEU A 221 28.62 -8.25 -1.81
CA LEU A 221 27.58 -8.89 -1.03
C LEU A 221 26.61 -9.68 -1.92
N LEU A 222 26.27 -10.90 -1.46
CA LEU A 222 25.14 -11.68 -1.94
C LEU A 222 24.01 -11.59 -0.93
N ILE A 223 22.78 -11.39 -1.42
CA ILE A 223 21.58 -11.38 -0.60
C ILE A 223 20.67 -12.53 -0.98
N CYS A 224 20.25 -13.30 0.01
CA CYS A 224 19.22 -14.31 -0.12
C CYS A 224 17.98 -13.86 0.66
N LEU A 225 16.86 -13.68 -0.02
CA LEU A 225 15.58 -13.42 0.60
C LEU A 225 14.92 -14.75 0.93
N LEU A 226 14.74 -15.04 2.21
CA LEU A 226 13.92 -16.16 2.64
C LEU A 226 12.46 -15.75 2.45
N TYR A 227 11.77 -16.44 1.56
CA TYR A 227 10.30 -16.41 1.51
C TYR A 227 9.81 -17.15 2.75
N THR A 228 9.60 -16.43 3.85
CA THR A 228 8.83 -16.98 4.96
C THR A 228 7.37 -16.80 4.61
N SER A 229 6.72 -17.91 4.28
CA SER A 229 5.27 -18.01 4.05
C SER A 229 4.46 -17.95 5.35
N ASP A 230 4.96 -17.28 6.40
CA ASP A 230 4.29 -17.15 7.69
C ASP A 230 4.17 -15.67 8.05
N ALA A 231 3.09 -15.06 7.56
CA ALA A 231 2.49 -13.86 8.10
C ALA A 231 1.00 -13.83 7.79
#